data_751195572ea3fad83a6292eb9af8cdbf
#
_entry.id   751195572ea3fad83a6292eb9af8cdbf
#
_cell.length_a   1.000
_cell.length_b   1.000
_cell.length_c   1.000
_cell.angle_alpha   90.00
_cell.angle_beta   90.00
_cell.angle_gamma   90.00
#
_symmetry.space_group_name_H-M   'P 1'
#
loop_
_entity.id
_entity.type
_entity.pdbx_description
1 polymer ?
#
loop_
_entity_poly.entity_id
_entity_poly.type
_entity_poly.pdbx_seq_one_letter_code
_entity_poly.pdbx_strand_id
1 'polypeptide(L)'
;LLKKCKVNIQVIFPKNSIVAMISHGLLNEAKDELEVLYSQLSSISKNDFVVGIEPSEVLVWRDEAKNLIDGKLPEVLLFEELLLKLNKLELLPKLNALTSKVWVYEHCHQKSLTDTGNLIKVLKLIPEVQMQIINSGCCGMAGEFGYKYIKISEKIAHNSLDVYMEKINTQDVLIATGTSCRKQILDVFKIKSTHLSQLFIESIERVR
;
A
#
# COMPACT_ATOMS: atom_id res chain seq x y z
N LEU A 1 -4.81 -4.60 13.80
CA LEU A 1 -3.49 -4.07 14.15
C LEU A 1 -3.62 -2.77 14.96
N LEU A 2 -4.17 -1.69 14.41
CA LEU A 2 -4.21 -0.36 15.05
C LEU A 2 -4.90 -0.37 16.42
N LYS A 3 -5.97 -1.15 16.62
CA LYS A 3 -6.57 -1.34 17.95
C LYS A 3 -5.58 -1.91 18.97
N LYS A 4 -4.65 -2.77 18.55
CA LYS A 4 -3.59 -3.31 19.42
C LYS A 4 -2.51 -2.28 19.74
N CYS A 5 -2.38 -1.23 18.92
CA CYS A 5 -1.53 -0.07 19.19
C CYS A 5 -2.15 0.92 20.18
N LYS A 6 -3.34 0.66 20.72
CA LYS A 6 -4.08 1.52 21.66
C LYS A 6 -4.32 2.95 21.14
N VAL A 7 -4.48 3.10 19.84
CA VAL A 7 -4.82 4.38 19.21
C VAL A 7 -6.32 4.45 18.89
N ASN A 8 -6.88 5.64 18.99
CA ASN A 8 -8.24 5.90 18.53
C ASN A 8 -8.25 5.93 16.99
N ILE A 9 -9.29 5.36 16.40
CA ILE A 9 -9.40 5.25 14.95
C ILE A 9 -10.74 5.85 14.52
N GLN A 10 -10.67 6.83 13.64
CA GLN A 10 -11.79 7.31 12.86
C GLN A 10 -11.59 6.86 11.40
N VAL A 11 -12.62 6.33 10.77
CA VAL A 11 -12.56 5.88 9.38
C VAL A 11 -13.31 6.85 8.50
N ILE A 12 -12.66 7.32 7.45
CA ILE A 12 -13.22 8.18 6.42
C ILE A 12 -13.26 7.34 5.13
N PHE A 13 -14.41 7.27 4.50
CA PHE A 13 -14.58 6.58 3.23
C PHE A 13 -14.79 7.62 2.13
N PRO A 14 -13.88 7.75 1.16
CA PRO A 14 -14.16 8.49 -0.06
C PRO A 14 -15.34 7.84 -0.79
N LYS A 15 -16.15 8.64 -1.44
CA LYS A 15 -17.30 8.15 -2.20
C LYS A 15 -16.85 7.37 -3.43
N ASN A 16 -15.80 7.85 -4.08
CA ASN A 16 -15.22 7.27 -5.28
C ASN A 16 -13.71 7.21 -5.19
N SER A 17 -13.08 6.38 -6.02
CA SER A 17 -11.63 6.36 -6.19
C SER A 17 -11.17 7.57 -7.01
N ILE A 18 -10.36 8.42 -6.41
CA ILE A 18 -9.80 9.60 -7.09
C ILE A 18 -8.85 9.19 -8.21
N VAL A 19 -8.01 8.20 -7.96
CA VAL A 19 -7.10 7.64 -8.97
C VAL A 19 -7.87 7.11 -10.19
N ALA A 20 -8.99 6.43 -9.96
CA ALA A 20 -9.80 5.92 -11.05
C ALA A 20 -10.39 7.06 -11.89
N MET A 21 -10.92 8.12 -11.24
CA MET A 21 -11.43 9.29 -11.93
C MET A 21 -10.36 9.99 -12.77
N ILE A 22 -9.18 10.22 -12.20
CA ILE A 22 -8.04 10.83 -12.90
C ILE A 22 -7.63 9.97 -14.10
N SER A 23 -7.54 8.65 -13.94
CA SER A 23 -7.14 7.74 -15.03
C SER A 23 -8.14 7.69 -16.18
N HIS A 24 -9.39 8.08 -15.94
CA HIS A 24 -10.44 8.22 -16.97
C HIS A 24 -10.54 9.63 -17.56
N GLY A 25 -9.75 10.58 -17.08
CA GLY A 25 -9.83 11.97 -17.49
C GLY A 25 -10.99 12.74 -16.87
N LEU A 26 -11.65 12.19 -15.85
CA LEU A 26 -12.74 12.82 -15.10
C LEU A 26 -12.16 13.79 -14.06
N LEU A 27 -11.44 14.81 -14.53
CA LEU A 27 -10.65 15.69 -13.67
C LEU A 27 -11.51 16.61 -12.79
N ASN A 28 -12.67 17.03 -13.28
CA ASN A 28 -13.59 17.86 -12.50
C ASN A 28 -14.19 17.05 -11.34
N GLU A 29 -14.64 15.84 -11.59
CA GLU A 29 -15.18 14.93 -10.59
C GLU A 29 -14.11 14.53 -9.55
N ALA A 30 -12.87 14.31 -10.01
CA ALA A 30 -11.72 14.07 -9.13
C ALA A 30 -11.42 15.28 -8.24
N LYS A 31 -11.50 16.49 -8.79
CA LYS A 31 -11.36 17.73 -8.04
C LYS A 31 -12.43 17.87 -6.97
N ASP A 32 -13.71 17.70 -7.34
CA ASP A 32 -14.83 17.81 -6.41
C ASP A 32 -14.69 16.83 -5.23
N GLU A 33 -14.32 15.57 -5.50
CA GLU A 33 -14.08 14.57 -4.45
C GLU A 33 -12.87 14.94 -3.57
N LEU A 34 -11.79 15.46 -4.17
CA LEU A 34 -10.62 15.94 -3.45
C LEU A 34 -10.97 17.11 -2.52
N GLU A 35 -11.79 18.08 -2.97
CA GLU A 35 -12.21 19.22 -2.16
C GLU A 35 -13.05 18.78 -0.95
N VAL A 36 -13.97 17.82 -1.15
CA VAL A 36 -14.75 17.23 -0.06
C VAL A 36 -13.83 16.56 0.97
N LEU A 37 -12.93 15.72 0.53
CA LEU A 37 -11.97 15.06 1.43
C LEU A 37 -11.02 16.05 2.08
N TYR A 38 -10.53 17.04 1.33
CA TYR A 38 -9.66 18.09 1.86
C TYR A 38 -10.32 18.83 3.01
N SER A 39 -11.60 19.18 2.88
CA SER A 39 -12.35 19.85 3.97
C SER A 39 -12.43 19.00 5.23
N GLN A 40 -12.66 17.69 5.09
CA GLN A 40 -12.71 16.74 6.20
C GLN A 40 -11.32 16.57 6.84
N LEU A 41 -10.29 16.39 6.04
CA LEU A 41 -8.91 16.17 6.52
C LEU A 41 -8.31 17.43 7.14
N SER A 42 -8.66 18.62 6.67
CA SER A 42 -8.19 19.89 7.20
C SER A 42 -8.73 20.20 8.60
N SER A 43 -9.84 19.57 8.99
CA SER A 43 -10.41 19.68 10.33
C SER A 43 -9.75 18.77 11.38
N ILE A 44 -8.89 17.84 10.94
CA ILE A 44 -8.22 16.89 11.82
C ILE A 44 -7.13 17.60 12.62
N SER A 45 -7.00 17.23 13.89
CA SER A 45 -5.99 17.79 14.79
C SER A 45 -4.57 17.56 14.25
N LYS A 46 -3.69 18.54 14.45
CA LYS A 46 -2.27 18.41 14.09
C LYS A 46 -1.53 17.28 14.83
N ASN A 47 -2.12 16.79 15.92
CA ASN A 47 -1.57 15.68 16.71
C ASN A 47 -2.03 14.32 16.19
N ASP A 48 -2.97 14.27 15.25
CA ASP A 48 -3.49 13.05 14.67
C ASP A 48 -2.79 12.72 13.35
N PHE A 49 -2.75 11.44 13.01
CA PHE A 49 -2.20 10.96 11.75
C PHE A 49 -3.32 10.63 10.77
N VAL A 50 -3.23 11.14 9.56
CA VAL A 50 -4.04 10.69 8.43
C VAL A 50 -3.26 9.60 7.72
N VAL A 51 -3.88 8.44 7.53
CA VAL A 51 -3.24 7.29 6.88
C VAL A 51 -4.17 6.65 5.86
N GLY A 52 -3.63 6.29 4.73
CA GLY A 52 -4.31 5.45 3.74
C GLY A 52 -3.67 4.08 3.62
N ILE A 53 -4.47 3.11 3.18
CA ILE A 53 -4.04 1.71 3.01
C ILE A 53 -3.66 1.42 1.56
N GLU A 54 -4.31 2.09 0.61
CA GLU A 54 -4.02 1.91 -0.81
C GLU A 54 -3.01 2.97 -1.29
N PRO A 55 -1.79 2.56 -1.68
CA PRO A 55 -0.73 3.51 -2.06
C PRO A 55 -1.14 4.48 -3.16
N SER A 56 -1.85 4.03 -4.17
CA SER A 56 -2.26 4.88 -5.28
C SER A 56 -3.18 6.02 -4.84
N GLU A 57 -4.09 5.78 -3.91
CA GLU A 57 -4.98 6.82 -3.37
C GLU A 57 -4.24 7.78 -2.43
N VAL A 58 -3.31 7.27 -1.61
CA VAL A 58 -2.46 8.11 -0.74
C VAL A 58 -1.60 9.05 -1.55
N LEU A 59 -1.01 8.53 -2.62
CA LEU A 59 -0.02 9.26 -3.41
C LEU A 59 -0.63 10.36 -4.27
N VAL A 60 -1.94 10.30 -4.57
CA VAL A 60 -2.66 11.45 -5.16
C VAL A 60 -2.44 12.73 -4.36
N TRP A 61 -2.44 12.66 -3.03
CA TRP A 61 -2.19 13.83 -2.17
C TRP A 61 -0.78 14.39 -2.28
N ARG A 62 0.17 13.59 -2.75
CA ARG A 62 1.57 13.99 -2.91
C ARG A 62 1.92 14.47 -4.30
N ASP A 63 1.10 14.14 -5.30
CA ASP A 63 1.36 14.46 -6.70
C ASP A 63 0.18 15.20 -7.34
N GLU A 64 -0.85 14.51 -7.78
CA GLU A 64 -1.90 15.07 -8.66
C GLU A 64 -2.73 16.15 -7.97
N ALA A 65 -3.02 16.01 -6.68
CA ALA A 65 -3.82 16.97 -5.93
C ALA A 65 -3.25 18.38 -5.93
N LYS A 66 -1.92 18.53 -6.05
CA LYS A 66 -1.25 19.83 -6.14
C LYS A 66 -1.67 20.66 -7.35
N ASN A 67 -2.14 19.99 -8.39
CA ASN A 67 -2.57 20.60 -9.64
C ASN A 67 -4.10 20.70 -9.76
N LEU A 68 -4.82 20.05 -8.86
CA LEU A 68 -6.29 19.97 -8.90
C LEU A 68 -6.97 20.88 -7.89
N ILE A 69 -6.40 21.03 -6.70
CA ILE A 69 -6.97 21.85 -5.63
C ILE A 69 -5.95 22.85 -5.07
N ASP A 70 -6.45 23.99 -4.61
CA ASP A 70 -5.64 25.04 -4.00
C ASP A 70 -5.44 24.82 -2.49
N GLY A 71 -4.35 25.34 -1.95
CA GLY A 71 -4.09 25.37 -0.53
C GLY A 71 -2.97 24.42 -0.08
N LYS A 72 -2.77 24.35 1.24
CA LYS A 72 -1.77 23.46 1.85
C LYS A 72 -2.36 22.07 2.03
N LEU A 73 -1.92 21.14 1.21
CA LEU A 73 -2.40 19.75 1.26
C LEU A 73 -2.07 19.07 2.61
N PRO A 74 -2.96 18.18 3.10
CA PRO A 74 -2.72 17.41 4.30
C PRO A 74 -1.58 16.40 4.09
N GLU A 75 -0.83 16.11 5.15
CA GLU A 75 0.11 14.99 5.15
C GLU A 75 -0.67 13.68 5.28
N VAL A 76 -0.80 12.95 4.19
CA VAL A 76 -1.41 11.60 4.19
C VAL A 76 -0.28 10.58 4.16
N LEU A 77 -0.24 9.73 5.19
CA LEU A 77 0.80 8.71 5.35
C LEU A 77 0.43 7.43 4.60
N LEU A 78 1.44 6.79 4.05
CA LEU A 78 1.39 5.39 3.71
C LEU A 78 1.37 4.53 4.99
N PHE A 79 0.89 3.30 4.87
CA PHE A 79 0.71 2.44 6.04
C PHE A 79 2.05 2.10 6.73
N GLU A 80 3.11 1.86 5.97
CA GLU A 80 4.46 1.64 6.53
C GLU A 80 5.03 2.89 7.21
N GLU A 81 4.73 4.08 6.71
CA GLU A 81 5.14 5.33 7.34
C GLU A 81 4.46 5.52 8.70
N LEU A 82 3.17 5.18 8.79
CA LEU A 82 2.47 5.15 10.08
C LEU A 82 3.11 4.16 11.03
N LEU A 83 3.43 2.94 10.60
CA LEU A 83 4.05 1.93 11.46
C LEU A 83 5.41 2.41 12.01
N LEU A 84 6.21 3.08 11.21
CA LEU A 84 7.47 3.68 11.67
C LEU A 84 7.23 4.79 12.70
N LYS A 85 6.21 5.64 12.50
CA LYS A 85 5.83 6.66 13.49
C LYS A 85 5.34 6.02 14.79
N LEU A 86 4.48 4.99 14.72
CA LEU A 86 4.00 4.26 15.91
C LEU A 86 5.13 3.55 16.65
N ASN A 87 6.08 2.98 15.94
CA ASN A 87 7.27 2.37 16.56
C ASN A 87 8.12 3.42 17.31
N LYS A 88 8.34 4.59 16.68
CA LYS A 88 9.08 5.69 17.32
C LYS A 88 8.39 6.23 18.59
N LEU A 89 7.06 6.17 18.62
CA LEU A 89 6.24 6.56 19.78
C LEU A 89 6.06 5.43 20.80
N GLU A 90 6.70 4.29 20.61
CA GLU A 90 6.57 3.08 21.45
C GLU A 90 5.12 2.54 21.57
N LEU A 91 4.30 2.84 20.57
CA LEU A 91 2.90 2.39 20.49
C LEU A 91 2.73 1.08 19.71
N LEU A 92 3.77 0.64 19.00
CA LEU A 92 3.71 -0.63 18.28
C LEU A 92 3.85 -1.80 19.27
N PRO A 93 2.93 -2.78 19.29
CA PRO A 93 3.05 -3.94 20.14
C PRO A 93 4.32 -4.73 19.84
N LYS A 94 4.78 -5.52 20.83
CA LYS A 94 5.90 -6.43 20.62
C LYS A 94 5.59 -7.39 19.47
N LEU A 95 6.52 -7.48 18.54
CA LEU A 95 6.45 -8.38 17.40
C LEU A 95 7.20 -9.68 17.69
N ASN A 96 6.67 -10.80 17.23
CA ASN A 96 7.30 -12.11 17.30
C ASN A 96 7.97 -12.43 15.96
N ALA A 97 9.00 -13.26 15.99
CA ALA A 97 9.69 -13.72 14.79
C ALA A 97 8.74 -14.48 13.84
N LEU A 98 8.99 -14.36 12.56
CA LEU A 98 8.30 -15.13 11.51
C LEU A 98 9.22 -16.21 10.98
N THR A 99 8.71 -17.42 10.85
CA THR A 99 9.46 -18.57 10.30
C THR A 99 9.47 -18.58 8.77
N SER A 100 8.50 -17.90 8.16
CA SER A 100 8.35 -17.85 6.70
C SER A 100 9.24 -16.78 6.10
N LYS A 101 9.78 -17.06 4.92
CA LYS A 101 10.44 -16.02 4.10
C LYS A 101 9.39 -15.08 3.54
N VAL A 102 9.67 -13.78 3.56
CA VAL A 102 8.77 -12.72 3.10
C VAL A 102 9.27 -12.16 1.77
N TRP A 103 8.48 -12.34 0.72
CA TRP A 103 8.69 -11.70 -0.57
C TRP A 103 7.92 -10.38 -0.60
N VAL A 104 8.53 -9.33 -1.14
CA VAL A 104 7.98 -7.97 -1.07
C VAL A 104 7.90 -7.37 -2.45
N TYR A 105 6.67 -7.15 -2.92
CA TYR A 105 6.38 -6.44 -4.16
C TYR A 105 5.72 -5.10 -3.85
N GLU A 106 6.47 -4.04 -4.08
CA GLU A 106 6.02 -2.67 -3.86
C GLU A 106 5.29 -2.12 -5.09
N HIS A 107 4.21 -1.37 -4.86
CA HIS A 107 3.42 -0.76 -5.92
C HIS A 107 4.28 0.20 -6.78
N CYS A 108 4.11 0.18 -8.10
CA CYS A 108 4.95 0.97 -9.02
C CYS A 108 4.87 2.49 -8.76
N HIS A 109 3.68 3.02 -8.50
CA HIS A 109 3.49 4.43 -8.15
C HIS A 109 4.20 4.79 -6.83
N GLN A 110 4.16 3.89 -5.84
CA GLN A 110 4.88 4.04 -4.58
C GLN A 110 6.39 4.13 -4.81
N LYS A 111 6.96 3.23 -5.62
CA LYS A 111 8.38 3.26 -5.98
C LYS A 111 8.82 4.58 -6.63
N SER A 112 7.94 5.24 -7.37
CA SER A 112 8.28 6.49 -8.08
C SER A 112 8.25 7.73 -7.19
N LEU A 113 7.42 7.75 -6.14
CA LEU A 113 7.14 8.93 -5.34
C LEU A 113 7.59 8.85 -3.88
N THR A 114 8.12 7.69 -3.42
CA THR A 114 8.48 7.51 -2.02
C THR A 114 9.87 6.92 -1.84
N ASP A 115 10.38 7.00 -0.60
CA ASP A 115 11.56 6.25 -0.19
C ASP A 115 11.20 4.78 0.02
N THR A 116 11.54 3.93 -0.93
CA THR A 116 11.36 2.47 -0.84
C THR A 116 12.02 1.84 0.38
N GLY A 117 12.99 2.54 0.98
CA GLY A 117 13.64 2.13 2.25
C GLY A 117 12.67 2.07 3.43
N ASN A 118 11.55 2.79 3.43
CA ASN A 118 10.60 2.77 4.53
C ASN A 118 9.91 1.41 4.69
N LEU A 119 9.55 0.75 3.60
CA LEU A 119 8.99 -0.60 3.63
C LEU A 119 10.00 -1.61 4.19
N ILE A 120 11.27 -1.51 3.81
CA ILE A 120 12.35 -2.34 4.35
C ILE A 120 12.57 -2.06 5.84
N LYS A 121 12.61 -0.78 6.25
CA LYS A 121 12.76 -0.40 7.67
C LYS A 121 11.65 -0.98 8.54
N VAL A 122 10.42 -0.89 8.07
CA VAL A 122 9.27 -1.41 8.82
C VAL A 122 9.29 -2.92 8.94
N LEU A 123 9.66 -3.63 7.88
CA LEU A 123 9.77 -5.10 7.93
C LEU A 123 10.86 -5.56 8.88
N LYS A 124 11.97 -4.82 8.99
CA LYS A 124 13.06 -5.09 9.94
C LYS A 124 12.65 -4.93 11.41
N LEU A 125 11.49 -4.37 11.71
CA LEU A 125 10.94 -4.36 13.07
C LEU A 125 10.49 -5.76 13.52
N ILE A 126 10.21 -6.65 12.57
CA ILE A 126 9.89 -8.06 12.85
C ILE A 126 11.19 -8.81 13.12
N PRO A 127 11.35 -9.41 14.30
CA PRO A 127 12.57 -10.14 14.66
C PRO A 127 12.88 -11.26 13.66
N GLU A 128 14.15 -11.43 13.32
CA GLU A 128 14.68 -12.50 12.47
C GLU A 128 14.01 -12.60 11.08
N VAL A 129 13.34 -11.54 10.62
CA VAL A 129 12.65 -11.56 9.33
C VAL A 129 13.62 -11.85 8.18
N GLN A 130 13.32 -12.88 7.42
CA GLN A 130 14.00 -13.19 6.15
C GLN A 130 13.17 -12.58 5.03
N MET A 131 13.70 -11.56 4.35
CA MET A 131 12.97 -10.89 3.27
C MET A 131 13.72 -10.90 1.94
N GLN A 132 12.96 -10.91 0.86
CA GLN A 132 13.42 -10.78 -0.51
C GLN A 132 12.60 -9.72 -1.22
N ILE A 133 13.26 -8.67 -1.69
CA ILE A 133 12.60 -7.61 -2.47
C ILE A 133 12.47 -8.06 -3.92
N ILE A 134 11.27 -7.92 -4.46
CA ILE A 134 10.98 -8.13 -5.88
C ILE A 134 11.26 -6.82 -6.61
N ASN A 135 12.45 -6.72 -7.17
CA ASN A 135 12.85 -5.54 -7.94
C ASN A 135 12.45 -5.72 -9.42
N SER A 136 11.19 -5.52 -9.71
CA SER A 136 10.61 -5.68 -11.05
C SER A 136 9.79 -4.47 -11.47
N GLY A 137 9.29 -4.51 -12.71
CA GLY A 137 8.42 -3.48 -13.29
C GLY A 137 6.98 -3.51 -12.76
N CYS A 138 6.06 -2.99 -13.57
CA CYS A 138 4.63 -2.94 -13.26
C CYS A 138 3.99 -4.34 -13.28
N CYS A 139 2.96 -4.53 -12.46
CA CYS A 139 2.13 -5.76 -12.51
C CYS A 139 1.18 -5.81 -13.72
N GLY A 140 1.06 -4.73 -14.49
CA GLY A 140 0.22 -4.67 -15.67
C GLY A 140 -1.20 -4.14 -15.46
N MET A 141 -1.67 -3.97 -14.21
CA MET A 141 -3.07 -3.53 -13.98
C MET A 141 -3.31 -2.06 -14.32
N ALA A 142 -2.44 -1.14 -13.85
CA ALA A 142 -2.55 0.30 -14.11
C ALA A 142 -4.00 0.82 -14.11
N GLY A 143 -4.65 0.84 -12.96
CA GLY A 143 -6.07 1.18 -12.83
C GLY A 143 -6.96 0.18 -13.57
N GLU A 144 -7.78 0.65 -14.50
CA GLU A 144 -8.67 -0.20 -15.32
C GLU A 144 -8.01 -0.79 -16.56
N PHE A 145 -6.78 -0.41 -16.90
CA PHE A 145 -6.09 -0.90 -18.09
C PHE A 145 -6.09 -2.42 -18.15
N GLY A 146 -5.80 -3.08 -17.04
CA GLY A 146 -5.76 -4.53 -16.96
C GLY A 146 -7.10 -5.21 -17.24
N TYR A 147 -8.21 -4.54 -16.96
CA TYR A 147 -9.55 -5.06 -17.29
C TYR A 147 -9.92 -4.83 -18.76
N LYS A 148 -9.48 -3.71 -19.35
CA LYS A 148 -9.75 -3.40 -20.77
C LYS A 148 -8.85 -4.20 -21.71
N TYR A 149 -7.59 -4.39 -21.34
CA TYR A 149 -6.56 -4.99 -22.20
C TYR A 149 -5.93 -6.22 -21.53
N ILE A 150 -6.77 -7.17 -21.13
CA ILE A 150 -6.40 -8.35 -20.32
C ILE A 150 -5.12 -9.03 -20.84
N LYS A 151 -5.09 -9.41 -22.13
CA LYS A 151 -3.94 -10.11 -22.72
C LYS A 151 -2.63 -9.32 -22.66
N ILE A 152 -2.71 -7.99 -22.81
CA ILE A 152 -1.53 -7.11 -22.70
C ILE A 152 -1.08 -7.01 -21.26
N SER A 153 -2.03 -6.84 -20.34
CA SER A 153 -1.79 -6.79 -18.91
C SER A 153 -1.14 -8.06 -18.38
N GLU A 154 -1.65 -9.23 -18.77
CA GLU A 154 -1.07 -10.53 -18.43
C GLU A 154 0.36 -10.65 -18.95
N LYS A 155 0.62 -10.25 -20.22
CA LYS A 155 1.96 -10.27 -20.79
C LYS A 155 2.94 -9.34 -20.04
N ILE A 156 2.48 -8.17 -19.60
CA ILE A 156 3.29 -7.27 -18.77
C ILE A 156 3.61 -7.94 -17.44
N ALA A 157 2.62 -8.59 -16.80
CA ALA A 157 2.82 -9.30 -15.53
C ALA A 157 3.86 -10.43 -15.71
N HIS A 158 3.73 -11.26 -16.72
CA HIS A 158 4.68 -12.33 -17.02
C HIS A 158 6.09 -11.78 -17.25
N ASN A 159 6.25 -10.78 -18.11
CA ASN A 159 7.56 -10.17 -18.38
C ASN A 159 8.24 -9.60 -17.13
N SER A 160 7.45 -9.13 -16.15
CA SER A 160 7.97 -8.48 -14.95
C SER A 160 8.16 -9.44 -13.79
N LEU A 161 7.34 -10.47 -13.65
CA LEU A 161 7.19 -11.20 -12.40
C LEU A 161 7.53 -12.69 -12.47
N ASP A 162 7.53 -13.35 -13.64
CA ASP A 162 7.76 -14.80 -13.78
C ASP A 162 8.98 -15.29 -12.98
N VAL A 163 10.13 -14.64 -13.18
CA VAL A 163 11.40 -15.03 -12.55
C VAL A 163 11.38 -14.97 -11.00
N TYR A 164 10.41 -14.26 -10.44
CA TYR A 164 10.22 -14.19 -9.00
C TYR A 164 9.14 -15.16 -8.53
N MET A 165 8.01 -15.22 -9.25
CA MET A 165 6.87 -16.06 -8.86
C MET A 165 7.22 -17.55 -8.86
N GLU A 166 8.08 -18.00 -9.77
CA GLU A 166 8.61 -19.36 -9.81
C GLU A 166 9.46 -19.75 -8.59
N LYS A 167 10.00 -18.76 -7.85
CA LYS A 167 10.87 -18.98 -6.69
C LYS A 167 10.11 -18.95 -5.36
N ILE A 168 8.84 -18.53 -5.38
CA ILE A 168 8.03 -18.42 -4.17
C ILE A 168 7.48 -19.81 -3.81
N ASN A 169 7.80 -20.27 -2.61
CA ASN A 169 7.32 -21.53 -2.11
C ASN A 169 5.97 -21.38 -1.39
N THR A 170 5.24 -22.45 -1.23
CA THR A 170 3.92 -22.47 -0.55
C THR A 170 3.97 -22.04 0.92
N GLN A 171 5.14 -22.11 1.54
CA GLN A 171 5.36 -21.66 2.93
C GLN A 171 5.79 -20.19 3.03
N ASP A 172 6.14 -19.59 1.91
CA ASP A 172 6.56 -18.17 1.87
C ASP A 172 5.35 -17.24 1.95
N VAL A 173 5.56 -16.04 2.43
CA VAL A 173 4.57 -14.98 2.44
C VAL A 173 4.92 -13.97 1.35
N LEU A 174 3.98 -13.71 0.44
CA LEU A 174 4.12 -12.65 -0.55
C LEU A 174 3.32 -11.43 -0.10
N ILE A 175 4.01 -10.32 0.10
CA ILE A 175 3.40 -9.01 0.32
C ILE A 175 3.34 -8.26 -1.01
N ALA A 176 2.18 -7.71 -1.32
CA ALA A 176 2.03 -6.71 -2.36
C ALA A 176 1.27 -5.51 -1.79
N THR A 177 1.86 -4.31 -1.85
CA THR A 177 1.30 -3.12 -1.17
C THR A 177 0.01 -2.64 -1.83
N GLY A 178 -0.10 -2.65 -3.17
CA GLY A 178 -1.29 -2.23 -3.91
C GLY A 178 -2.35 -3.34 -4.08
N THR A 179 -3.62 -2.98 -3.98
CA THR A 179 -4.76 -3.91 -4.19
C THR A 179 -4.78 -4.47 -5.61
N SER A 180 -4.57 -3.64 -6.61
CA SER A 180 -4.49 -4.06 -8.02
C SER A 180 -3.33 -5.03 -8.25
N CYS A 181 -2.19 -4.84 -7.58
CA CYS A 181 -1.08 -5.78 -7.65
C CYS A 181 -1.45 -7.14 -7.07
N ARG A 182 -2.12 -7.16 -5.89
CA ARG A 182 -2.60 -8.42 -5.28
C ARG A 182 -3.59 -9.16 -6.16
N LYS A 183 -4.51 -8.42 -6.78
CA LYS A 183 -5.48 -8.99 -7.73
C LYS A 183 -4.79 -9.60 -8.93
N GLN A 184 -3.88 -8.87 -9.57
CA GLN A 184 -3.15 -9.32 -10.76
C GLN A 184 -2.30 -10.57 -10.48
N ILE A 185 -1.57 -10.56 -9.37
CA ILE A 185 -0.75 -11.71 -8.97
C ILE A 185 -1.62 -12.95 -8.75
N LEU A 186 -2.78 -12.78 -8.11
CA LEU A 186 -3.72 -13.89 -7.91
C LEU A 186 -4.29 -14.39 -9.24
N ASP A 187 -4.68 -13.48 -10.14
CA ASP A 187 -5.33 -13.86 -11.39
C ASP A 187 -4.36 -14.53 -12.38
N VAL A 188 -3.14 -14.03 -12.47
CA VAL A 188 -2.15 -14.52 -13.46
C VAL A 188 -1.40 -15.73 -12.91
N PHE A 189 -0.87 -15.63 -11.68
CA PHE A 189 0.05 -16.63 -11.12
C PHE A 189 -0.61 -17.60 -10.15
N LYS A 190 -1.87 -17.38 -9.76
CA LYS A 190 -2.60 -18.15 -8.74
C LYS A 190 -1.91 -18.16 -7.38
N ILE A 191 -1.05 -17.18 -7.12
CA ILE A 191 -0.36 -16.99 -5.85
C ILE A 191 -1.12 -15.96 -5.02
N LYS A 192 -1.47 -16.32 -3.78
CA LYS A 192 -2.10 -15.39 -2.86
C LYS A 192 -1.05 -14.46 -2.27
N SER A 193 -1.25 -13.17 -2.43
CA SER A 193 -0.45 -12.15 -1.75
C SER A 193 -1.27 -11.41 -0.70
N THR A 194 -0.61 -10.83 0.28
CA THR A 194 -1.23 -10.17 1.42
C THR A 194 -0.78 -8.72 1.56
N HIS A 195 -1.51 -7.94 2.32
CA HIS A 195 -1.12 -6.58 2.68
C HIS A 195 -0.21 -6.59 3.91
N LEU A 196 0.66 -5.60 4.02
CA LEU A 196 1.59 -5.43 5.15
C LEU A 196 0.91 -5.51 6.52
N SER A 197 -0.31 -4.97 6.65
CA SER A 197 -1.08 -5.02 7.90
C SER A 197 -1.39 -6.44 8.39
N GLN A 198 -1.59 -7.38 7.48
CA GLN A 198 -1.88 -8.78 7.82
C GLN A 198 -0.63 -9.47 8.36
N LEU A 199 0.53 -9.25 7.72
CA LEU A 199 1.79 -9.78 8.22
C LEU A 199 2.10 -9.30 9.66
N PHE A 200 1.85 -8.01 9.93
CA PHE A 200 2.05 -7.47 11.28
C PHE A 200 1.07 -8.04 12.30
N ILE A 201 -0.20 -8.30 11.92
CA ILE A 201 -1.15 -8.99 12.81
C ILE A 201 -0.64 -10.39 13.13
N GLU A 202 -0.20 -11.15 12.14
CA GLU A 202 0.35 -12.49 12.35
C GLU A 202 1.57 -12.48 13.27
N SER A 203 2.46 -11.50 13.11
CA SER A 203 3.63 -11.35 13.98
C SER A 203 3.26 -10.99 15.43
N ILE A 204 2.14 -10.29 15.66
CA ILE A 204 1.66 -9.99 17.01
C ILE A 204 0.95 -11.20 17.64
N GLU A 205 0.22 -12.01 16.87
CA GLU A 205 -0.67 -13.05 17.36
C GLU A 205 0.00 -14.42 17.52
N ARG A 206 1.17 -14.63 16.91
CA ARG A 206 1.93 -15.86 17.12
C ARG A 206 2.38 -15.94 18.60
N VAL A 207 1.56 -16.61 19.41
CA VAL A 207 2.00 -17.14 20.71
C VAL A 207 2.81 -18.41 20.43
N ARG A 208 4.03 -18.48 20.95
CA ARG A 208 4.85 -19.70 20.90
C ARG A 208 4.19 -20.82 21.68
#